data_354d9b740a34c5a5557f58f1945529a4
#
_entry.id   354d9b740a34c5a5557f58f1945529a4
#
_cell.length_a   1.000
_cell.length_b   1.000
_cell.length_c   1.000
_cell.angle_alpha   90.00
_cell.angle_beta   90.00
_cell.angle_gamma   90.00
#
_symmetry.space_group_name_H-M   'P 1'
#
loop_
_entity.id
_entity.type
_entity.pdbx_description
1 polymer ?
#
loop_
_entity_poly.entity_id
_entity_poly.type
_entity_poly.pdbx_seq_one_letter_code
_entity_poly.pdbx_strand_id
1 'polypeptide(L)'
;MKFRLSLSEPVRRALKWDATAGTLGGLFMGGLFPFLGVIARHDLGATPFQLALLNSSGSVGNLFNPLIAYRIRNKPKLPHAIWPAVVGRAFFLLMMLPVAALAPVYVGICFVANAVATLASPAYAAVVRDAYPANRRGVLMGLVRVLAVGGSMIGALVGGAMLAHWSFRTVFPIAAGIGLLATIAFSRVGVQAVPDDPSATERSLWESYRSVRADRAFGLYTTCFYLYGFGNLILGPVIPLFQVDTLHITPLWVGYLATTGAAFGTLGYLFWGQVLDRHGPFRLMLMVVAVVSLMPITYFFAHSVPVLLIAAAASGFGYAGGDLGYVNAALKFGSRDSAASYAGMFAFFQACRGIPGPFIGAALSGVLGLRPIFLIALVFYAISVAVIIGKGGLRMKMSE
;
A
#
# COMPACT_ATOMS: atom_id res chain seq x y z
N MET A 1 2.31 -31.36 -10.23
CA MET A 1 3.61 -31.11 -9.59
C MET A 1 3.41 -31.16 -8.08
N LYS A 2 3.77 -32.28 -7.41
CA LYS A 2 3.63 -32.43 -5.95
C LYS A 2 4.78 -31.68 -5.28
N PHE A 3 4.54 -30.43 -4.88
CA PHE A 3 5.46 -29.70 -4.00
C PHE A 3 5.45 -30.34 -2.61
N ARG A 4 6.25 -31.37 -2.38
CA ARG A 4 6.63 -31.77 -1.02
C ARG A 4 7.69 -30.77 -0.53
N LEU A 5 7.23 -29.68 0.09
CA LEU A 5 8.10 -28.76 0.84
C LEU A 5 8.58 -29.51 2.09
N SER A 6 9.76 -30.15 2.02
CA SER A 6 10.45 -30.61 3.22
C SER A 6 10.96 -29.37 3.98
N LEU A 7 10.14 -28.82 4.84
CA LEU A 7 10.48 -27.69 5.70
C LEU A 7 10.90 -28.22 7.07
N SER A 8 11.94 -27.61 7.66
CA SER A 8 12.27 -27.86 9.05
C SER A 8 11.13 -27.44 9.97
N GLU A 9 11.01 -28.09 11.12
CA GLU A 9 9.91 -27.82 12.06
C GLU A 9 9.77 -26.35 12.47
N PRO A 10 10.86 -25.58 12.74
CA PRO A 10 10.77 -24.15 13.06
C PRO A 10 10.17 -23.34 11.89
N VAL A 11 10.62 -23.61 10.65
CA VAL A 11 10.11 -22.92 9.45
C VAL A 11 8.63 -23.25 9.19
N ARG A 12 8.22 -24.50 9.40
CA ARG A 12 6.83 -24.93 9.27
C ARG A 12 5.94 -24.25 10.31
N ARG A 13 6.42 -24.13 11.55
CA ARG A 13 5.72 -23.41 12.61
C ARG A 13 5.60 -21.92 12.30
N ALA A 14 6.68 -21.29 11.86
CA ALA A 14 6.68 -19.89 11.44
C ALA A 14 5.69 -19.65 10.29
N LEU A 15 5.72 -20.47 9.24
CA LEU A 15 4.80 -20.39 8.11
C LEU A 15 3.33 -20.54 8.54
N LYS A 16 3.03 -21.51 9.43
CA LYS A 16 1.66 -21.71 9.92
C LYS A 16 1.12 -20.44 10.59
N TRP A 17 1.90 -19.86 11.51
CA TRP A 17 1.45 -18.68 12.25
C TRP A 17 1.43 -17.42 11.40
N ASP A 18 2.41 -17.25 10.49
CA ASP A 18 2.43 -16.12 9.56
C ASP A 18 1.28 -16.20 8.54
N ALA A 19 0.96 -17.38 8.03
CA ALA A 19 -0.20 -17.61 7.15
C ALA A 19 -1.52 -17.31 7.86
N THR A 20 -1.66 -17.77 9.11
CA THR A 20 -2.84 -17.45 9.93
C THR A 20 -2.95 -15.94 10.17
N ALA A 21 -1.85 -15.30 10.55
CA ALA A 21 -1.78 -13.86 10.74
C ALA A 21 -2.08 -13.09 9.44
N GLY A 22 -1.55 -13.57 8.31
CA GLY A 22 -1.81 -13.01 6.99
C GLY A 22 -3.29 -13.07 6.61
N THR A 23 -3.92 -14.22 6.79
CA THR A 23 -5.37 -14.41 6.47
C THR A 23 -6.25 -13.53 7.35
N LEU A 24 -6.04 -13.56 8.68
CA LEU A 24 -6.80 -12.70 9.62
C LEU A 24 -6.51 -11.21 9.40
N GLY A 25 -5.25 -10.86 9.12
CA GLY A 25 -4.85 -9.51 8.76
C GLY A 25 -5.50 -9.04 7.46
N GLY A 26 -5.62 -9.93 6.48
CA GLY A 26 -6.36 -9.70 5.24
C GLY A 26 -7.85 -9.41 5.51
N LEU A 27 -8.52 -10.25 6.29
CA LEU A 27 -9.92 -10.03 6.70
C LEU A 27 -10.11 -8.64 7.34
N PHE A 28 -9.23 -8.27 8.26
CA PHE A 28 -9.24 -6.95 8.89
C PHE A 28 -9.05 -5.82 7.86
N MET A 29 -8.02 -5.93 7.00
CA MET A 29 -7.72 -4.90 6.01
C MET A 29 -8.86 -4.73 5.00
N GLY A 30 -9.40 -5.84 4.48
CA GLY A 30 -10.51 -5.81 3.53
C GLY A 30 -11.81 -5.32 4.17
N GLY A 31 -12.11 -5.75 5.40
CA GLY A 31 -13.34 -5.39 6.12
C GLY A 31 -13.39 -3.95 6.61
N LEU A 32 -12.28 -3.20 6.53
CA LEU A 32 -12.19 -1.86 7.10
C LEU A 32 -11.68 -0.82 6.09
N PHE A 33 -10.52 -1.01 5.49
CA PHE A 33 -9.83 0.05 4.75
C PHE A 33 -10.58 0.59 3.52
N PRO A 34 -11.26 -0.22 2.69
CA PRO A 34 -12.00 0.28 1.54
C PRO A 34 -13.15 1.22 1.93
N PHE A 35 -13.67 1.07 3.14
CA PHE A 35 -14.84 1.78 3.63
C PHE A 35 -14.52 3.09 4.34
N LEU A 36 -13.26 3.29 4.80
CA LEU A 36 -12.89 4.43 5.65
C LEU A 36 -13.29 5.78 5.06
N GLY A 37 -12.95 6.02 3.79
CA GLY A 37 -13.25 7.29 3.13
C GLY A 37 -14.74 7.46 2.79
N VAL A 38 -15.39 6.37 2.37
CA VAL A 38 -16.81 6.39 2.01
C VAL A 38 -17.68 6.62 3.24
N ILE A 39 -17.45 5.91 4.35
CA ILE A 39 -18.15 6.11 5.62
C ILE A 39 -17.89 7.52 6.19
N ALA A 40 -16.64 7.99 6.15
CA ALA A 40 -16.32 9.35 6.57
C ALA A 40 -17.15 10.40 5.83
N ARG A 41 -17.34 10.22 4.50
CA ARG A 41 -18.13 11.16 3.69
C ARG A 41 -19.62 10.93 3.82
N HIS A 42 -20.08 9.68 3.64
CA HIS A 42 -21.48 9.32 3.58
C HIS A 42 -22.20 9.50 4.93
N ASP A 43 -21.64 8.92 6.00
CA ASP A 43 -22.31 8.88 7.30
C ASP A 43 -22.00 10.11 8.16
N LEU A 44 -20.81 10.71 7.99
CA LEU A 44 -20.31 11.76 8.89
C LEU A 44 -20.10 13.10 8.19
N GLY A 45 -20.33 13.21 6.88
CA GLY A 45 -20.19 14.45 6.14
C GLY A 45 -18.76 15.01 6.11
N ALA A 46 -17.73 14.16 6.19
CA ALA A 46 -16.35 14.60 6.21
C ALA A 46 -15.99 15.50 5.03
N THR A 47 -15.25 16.56 5.32
CA THR A 47 -14.80 17.53 4.33
C THR A 47 -13.71 16.93 3.41
N PRO A 48 -13.48 17.50 2.21
CA PRO A 48 -12.37 17.08 1.35
C PRO A 48 -11.01 17.11 2.07
N PHE A 49 -10.78 18.09 2.92
CA PHE A 49 -9.56 18.21 3.73
C PHE A 49 -9.41 17.05 4.73
N GLN A 50 -10.50 16.66 5.41
CA GLN A 50 -10.50 15.52 6.33
C GLN A 50 -10.22 14.20 5.60
N LEU A 51 -10.75 14.02 4.39
CA LEU A 51 -10.41 12.87 3.55
C LEU A 51 -8.95 12.88 3.09
N ALA A 52 -8.39 14.06 2.81
CA ALA A 52 -6.97 14.19 2.51
C ALA A 52 -6.10 13.81 3.71
N LEU A 53 -6.47 14.22 4.91
CA LEU A 53 -5.80 13.83 6.15
C LEU A 53 -5.85 12.31 6.33
N LEU A 54 -7.00 11.68 6.13
CA LEU A 54 -7.16 10.24 6.18
C LEU A 54 -6.20 9.52 5.20
N ASN A 55 -6.15 9.98 3.96
CA ASN A 55 -5.30 9.39 2.92
C ASN A 55 -3.80 9.61 3.15
N SER A 56 -3.40 10.69 3.82
CA SER A 56 -1.99 10.99 4.11
C SER A 56 -1.43 10.22 5.32
N SER A 57 -2.28 9.61 6.13
CA SER A 57 -1.91 8.98 7.41
C SER A 57 -0.80 7.95 7.30
N GLY A 58 -0.87 7.06 6.31
CA GLY A 58 0.17 6.05 6.07
C GLY A 58 1.51 6.68 5.65
N SER A 59 1.47 7.74 4.85
CA SER A 59 2.69 8.45 4.43
C SER A 59 3.37 9.17 5.60
N VAL A 60 2.60 9.75 6.49
CA VAL A 60 3.12 10.37 7.73
C VAL A 60 3.83 9.32 8.59
N GLY A 61 3.22 8.16 8.82
CA GLY A 61 3.87 7.09 9.58
C GLY A 61 5.13 6.56 8.87
N ASN A 62 5.11 6.42 7.55
CA ASN A 62 6.25 5.95 6.76
C ASN A 62 7.47 6.90 6.81
N LEU A 63 7.28 8.21 7.02
CA LEU A 63 8.40 9.14 7.23
C LEU A 63 9.26 8.80 8.44
N PHE A 64 8.68 8.17 9.46
CA PHE A 64 9.39 7.77 10.66
C PHE A 64 10.07 6.39 10.53
N ASN A 65 9.81 5.63 9.48
CA ASN A 65 10.37 4.28 9.30
C ASN A 65 11.90 4.22 9.34
N PRO A 66 12.67 5.16 8.76
CA PRO A 66 14.12 5.16 8.88
C PRO A 66 14.59 5.31 10.33
N LEU A 67 13.93 6.19 11.10
CA LEU A 67 14.23 6.40 12.52
C LEU A 67 13.92 5.14 13.35
N ILE A 68 12.80 4.49 13.06
CA ILE A 68 12.43 3.24 13.74
C ILE A 68 13.43 2.14 13.38
N ALA A 69 13.78 1.97 12.10
CA ALA A 69 14.77 0.99 11.65
C ALA A 69 16.11 1.16 12.40
N TYR A 70 16.57 2.41 12.52
CA TYR A 70 17.78 2.74 13.29
C TYR A 70 17.66 2.34 14.76
N ARG A 71 16.54 2.71 15.43
CA ARG A 71 16.33 2.45 16.87
C ARG A 71 16.21 0.98 17.22
N ILE A 72 15.75 0.14 16.27
CA ILE A 72 15.53 -1.30 16.52
C ILE A 72 16.70 -2.18 16.10
N ARG A 73 17.78 -1.61 15.54
CA ARG A 73 18.90 -2.33 14.94
C ARG A 73 19.44 -3.46 15.84
N ASN A 74 19.74 -3.15 17.09
CA ASN A 74 20.30 -4.09 18.06
C ASN A 74 19.26 -4.60 19.07
N LYS A 75 17.96 -4.56 18.72
CA LYS A 75 16.87 -4.94 19.62
C LYS A 75 16.08 -6.11 19.04
N PRO A 76 15.37 -6.89 19.88
CA PRO A 76 14.46 -7.92 19.41
C PRO A 76 13.43 -7.32 18.44
N LYS A 77 13.37 -7.83 17.19
CA LYS A 77 12.52 -7.24 16.14
C LYS A 77 11.03 -7.54 16.37
N LEU A 78 10.71 -8.72 16.89
CA LEU A 78 9.32 -9.19 17.05
C LEU A 78 8.43 -8.25 17.89
N PRO A 79 8.85 -7.78 19.08
CA PRO A 79 8.05 -6.81 19.85
C PRO A 79 7.79 -5.51 19.12
N HIS A 80 8.80 -5.01 18.36
CA HIS A 80 8.67 -3.78 17.58
C HIS A 80 7.77 -3.92 16.35
N ALA A 81 7.55 -5.14 15.85
CA ALA A 81 6.53 -5.41 14.85
C ALA A 81 5.12 -5.53 15.46
N ILE A 82 5.02 -6.05 16.68
CA ILE A 82 3.74 -6.32 17.34
C ILE A 82 3.13 -5.05 17.94
N TRP A 83 3.87 -4.30 18.77
CA TRP A 83 3.29 -3.19 19.53
C TRP A 83 2.66 -2.10 18.69
N PRO A 84 3.29 -1.57 17.61
CA PRO A 84 2.63 -0.58 16.77
C PRO A 84 1.39 -1.15 16.05
N ALA A 85 1.43 -2.44 15.68
CA ALA A 85 0.28 -3.09 15.06
C ALA A 85 -0.89 -3.28 16.05
N VAL A 86 -0.61 -3.65 17.31
CA VAL A 86 -1.63 -3.73 18.38
C VAL A 86 -2.24 -2.37 18.63
N VAL A 87 -1.40 -1.34 18.86
CA VAL A 87 -1.88 0.01 19.15
C VAL A 87 -2.72 0.55 18.00
N GLY A 88 -2.22 0.46 16.74
CA GLY A 88 -2.96 0.92 15.57
C GLY A 88 -4.31 0.23 15.42
N ARG A 89 -4.40 -1.09 15.67
CA ARG A 89 -5.66 -1.84 15.60
C ARG A 89 -6.58 -1.54 16.78
N ALA A 90 -6.03 -1.37 17.98
CA ALA A 90 -6.81 -1.02 19.16
C ALA A 90 -7.47 0.36 19.05
N PHE A 91 -6.85 1.31 18.33
CA PHE A 91 -7.48 2.60 18.07
C PHE A 91 -8.83 2.47 17.36
N PHE A 92 -9.01 1.47 16.48
CA PHE A 92 -10.31 1.23 15.83
C PHE A 92 -11.39 0.73 16.79
N LEU A 93 -11.06 0.21 17.98
CA LEU A 93 -12.05 -0.10 19.01
C LEU A 93 -12.71 1.18 19.57
N LEU A 94 -12.02 2.33 19.51
CA LEU A 94 -12.59 3.62 19.93
C LEU A 94 -13.77 4.04 19.04
N MET A 95 -13.97 3.42 17.88
CA MET A 95 -15.16 3.63 17.04
C MET A 95 -16.45 3.22 17.73
N MET A 96 -16.41 2.41 18.79
CA MET A 96 -17.59 2.09 19.62
C MET A 96 -18.11 3.33 20.39
N LEU A 97 -17.27 4.31 20.65
CA LEU A 97 -17.63 5.48 21.43
C LEU A 97 -18.60 6.40 20.64
N PRO A 98 -19.61 6.98 21.28
CA PRO A 98 -20.54 7.92 20.62
C PRO A 98 -19.84 9.09 19.93
N VAL A 99 -18.76 9.60 20.50
CA VAL A 99 -17.98 10.72 19.94
C VAL A 99 -17.34 10.40 18.59
N ALA A 100 -17.16 9.12 18.26
CA ALA A 100 -16.67 8.70 16.93
C ALA A 100 -17.68 9.00 15.80
N ALA A 101 -18.92 9.37 16.12
CA ALA A 101 -19.88 9.88 15.15
C ALA A 101 -19.58 11.33 14.68
N LEU A 102 -18.61 12.00 15.29
CA LEU A 102 -18.11 13.30 14.81
C LEU A 102 -17.01 13.07 13.77
N ALA A 103 -17.16 13.63 12.56
CA ALA A 103 -16.20 13.47 11.47
C ALA A 103 -14.74 13.77 11.86
N PRO A 104 -14.40 14.84 12.61
CA PRO A 104 -13.02 15.09 13.02
C PRO A 104 -12.45 13.99 13.93
N VAL A 105 -13.27 13.45 14.84
CA VAL A 105 -12.84 12.39 15.77
C VAL A 105 -12.62 11.07 15.01
N TYR A 106 -13.55 10.71 14.14
CA TYR A 106 -13.42 9.55 13.28
C TYR A 106 -12.13 9.60 12.45
N VAL A 107 -11.92 10.72 11.75
CA VAL A 107 -10.72 10.93 10.93
C VAL A 107 -9.45 10.91 11.79
N GLY A 108 -9.48 11.52 12.97
CA GLY A 108 -8.39 11.51 13.93
C GLY A 108 -8.03 10.09 14.40
N ILE A 109 -9.03 9.27 14.75
CA ILE A 109 -8.83 7.86 15.11
C ILE A 109 -8.20 7.08 13.96
N CYS A 110 -8.76 7.20 12.75
CA CYS A 110 -8.24 6.51 11.55
C CYS A 110 -6.81 6.97 11.22
N PHE A 111 -6.54 8.27 11.33
CA PHE A 111 -5.21 8.84 11.07
C PHE A 111 -4.16 8.27 12.03
N VAL A 112 -4.42 8.35 13.34
CA VAL A 112 -3.49 7.83 14.35
C VAL A 112 -3.32 6.33 14.23
N ALA A 113 -4.43 5.59 14.08
CA ALA A 113 -4.41 4.14 13.92
C ALA A 113 -3.50 3.70 12.76
N ASN A 114 -3.66 4.34 11.60
CA ASN A 114 -2.92 3.99 10.40
C ASN A 114 -1.46 4.46 10.47
N ALA A 115 -1.21 5.69 10.92
CA ALA A 115 0.14 6.22 11.09
C ALA A 115 0.97 5.37 12.06
N VAL A 116 0.39 4.96 13.19
CA VAL A 116 1.07 4.09 14.17
C VAL A 116 1.28 2.68 13.61
N ALA A 117 0.29 2.10 12.94
CA ALA A 117 0.41 0.75 12.39
C ALA A 117 1.55 0.62 11.37
N THR A 118 1.81 1.68 10.56
CA THR A 118 2.90 1.68 9.57
C THR A 118 4.29 1.65 10.19
N LEU A 119 4.47 2.05 11.46
CA LEU A 119 5.74 1.97 12.19
C LEU A 119 6.20 0.51 12.44
N ALA A 120 5.29 -0.46 12.33
CA ALA A 120 5.64 -1.89 12.41
C ALA A 120 6.42 -2.40 11.18
N SER A 121 6.36 -1.68 10.05
CA SER A 121 6.86 -2.13 8.74
C SER A 121 8.32 -2.56 8.73
N PRO A 122 9.30 -1.78 9.27
CA PRO A 122 10.70 -2.17 9.27
C PRO A 122 10.97 -3.43 10.10
N ALA A 123 10.31 -3.52 11.26
CA ALA A 123 10.46 -4.67 12.16
C ALA A 123 9.82 -5.93 11.55
N TYR A 124 8.65 -5.81 10.92
CA TYR A 124 7.99 -6.91 10.20
C TYR A 124 8.90 -7.48 9.10
N ALA A 125 9.49 -6.62 8.27
CA ALA A 125 10.40 -7.05 7.22
C ALA A 125 11.61 -7.82 7.76
N ALA A 126 12.18 -7.38 8.89
CA ALA A 126 13.28 -8.07 9.55
C ALA A 126 12.86 -9.43 10.11
N VAL A 127 11.70 -9.52 10.80
CA VAL A 127 11.14 -10.78 11.31
C VAL A 127 10.96 -11.81 10.21
N VAL A 128 10.37 -11.41 9.08
CA VAL A 128 10.13 -12.30 7.93
C VAL A 128 11.45 -12.74 7.28
N ARG A 129 12.43 -11.83 7.19
CA ARG A 129 13.78 -12.16 6.70
C ARG A 129 14.43 -13.27 7.54
N ASP A 130 14.27 -13.20 8.85
CA ASP A 130 14.93 -14.11 9.79
C ASP A 130 14.12 -15.41 9.98
N ALA A 131 12.81 -15.38 9.74
CA ALA A 131 11.93 -16.55 9.86
C ALA A 131 12.07 -17.55 8.67
N TYR A 132 12.45 -17.06 7.48
CA TYR A 132 12.46 -17.86 6.27
C TYR A 132 13.84 -18.00 5.65
N PRO A 133 14.25 -19.23 5.23
CA PRO A 133 15.52 -19.46 4.56
C PRO A 133 15.57 -18.71 3.22
N ALA A 134 16.75 -18.12 2.92
CA ALA A 134 16.92 -17.21 1.79
C ALA A 134 16.50 -17.82 0.44
N ASN A 135 16.79 -19.11 0.22
CA ASN A 135 16.48 -19.83 -1.02
C ASN A 135 14.99 -20.15 -1.21
N ARG A 136 14.14 -20.03 -0.19
CA ARG A 136 12.70 -20.33 -0.24
C ARG A 136 11.83 -19.17 0.21
N ARG A 137 12.42 -18.08 0.68
CA ARG A 137 11.70 -16.91 1.24
C ARG A 137 10.65 -16.37 0.30
N GLY A 138 10.97 -16.21 -0.98
CA GLY A 138 10.04 -15.68 -1.97
C GLY A 138 8.77 -16.54 -2.12
N VAL A 139 8.93 -17.87 -2.17
CA VAL A 139 7.80 -18.81 -2.31
C VAL A 139 6.93 -18.80 -1.05
N LEU A 140 7.55 -18.82 0.14
CA LEU A 140 6.82 -18.83 1.42
C LEU A 140 6.07 -17.52 1.66
N MET A 141 6.72 -16.38 1.41
CA MET A 141 6.07 -15.06 1.47
C MET A 141 4.95 -14.94 0.44
N GLY A 142 5.16 -15.46 -0.76
CA GLY A 142 4.12 -15.49 -1.81
C GLY A 142 2.87 -16.24 -1.35
N LEU A 143 3.04 -17.39 -0.71
CA LEU A 143 1.91 -18.16 -0.16
C LEU A 143 1.16 -17.36 0.92
N VAL A 144 1.87 -16.76 1.88
CA VAL A 144 1.27 -15.90 2.90
C VAL A 144 0.52 -14.73 2.26
N ARG A 145 1.11 -14.11 1.22
CA ARG A 145 0.49 -12.98 0.49
C ARG A 145 -0.82 -13.39 -0.20
N VAL A 146 -0.85 -14.55 -0.85
CA VAL A 146 -2.07 -15.08 -1.50
C VAL A 146 -3.19 -15.31 -0.47
N LEU A 147 -2.86 -15.88 0.69
CA LEU A 147 -3.83 -16.09 1.77
C LEU A 147 -4.32 -14.75 2.34
N ALA A 148 -3.44 -13.78 2.51
CA ALA A 148 -3.80 -12.43 2.97
C ALA A 148 -4.73 -11.72 1.97
N VAL A 149 -4.47 -11.81 0.67
CA VAL A 149 -5.34 -11.23 -0.37
C VAL A 149 -6.70 -11.94 -0.38
N GLY A 150 -6.73 -13.27 -0.30
CA GLY A 150 -7.99 -14.03 -0.17
C GLY A 150 -8.79 -13.58 1.05
N GLY A 151 -8.13 -13.43 2.20
CA GLY A 151 -8.75 -12.87 3.40
C GLY A 151 -9.28 -11.46 3.17
N SER A 152 -8.53 -10.61 2.47
CA SER A 152 -8.97 -9.24 2.17
C SER A 152 -10.19 -9.19 1.26
N MET A 153 -10.28 -10.07 0.27
CA MET A 153 -11.45 -10.19 -0.60
C MET A 153 -12.69 -10.59 0.21
N ILE A 154 -12.58 -11.62 1.04
CA ILE A 154 -13.67 -12.05 1.92
C ILE A 154 -14.04 -10.92 2.89
N GLY A 155 -13.05 -10.28 3.51
CA GLY A 155 -13.25 -9.15 4.42
C GLY A 155 -13.98 -7.99 3.76
N ALA A 156 -13.68 -7.66 2.51
CA ALA A 156 -14.34 -6.59 1.78
C ALA A 156 -15.82 -6.92 1.46
N LEU A 157 -16.10 -8.14 1.04
CA LEU A 157 -17.49 -8.59 0.79
C LEU A 157 -18.31 -8.63 2.06
N VAL A 158 -17.78 -9.27 3.11
CA VAL A 158 -18.46 -9.39 4.40
C VAL A 158 -18.62 -8.01 5.06
N GLY A 159 -17.57 -7.18 5.05
CA GLY A 159 -17.62 -5.83 5.59
C GLY A 159 -18.64 -4.95 4.88
N GLY A 160 -18.70 -5.02 3.54
CA GLY A 160 -19.71 -4.31 2.74
C GLY A 160 -21.14 -4.77 3.05
N ALA A 161 -21.35 -6.08 3.17
CA ALA A 161 -22.65 -6.64 3.53
C ALA A 161 -23.07 -6.27 4.97
N MET A 162 -22.13 -6.31 5.92
CA MET A 162 -22.40 -5.90 7.31
C MET A 162 -22.73 -4.41 7.40
N LEU A 163 -21.97 -3.53 6.70
CA LEU A 163 -22.19 -2.08 6.69
C LEU A 163 -23.50 -1.69 6.00
N ALA A 164 -24.09 -2.54 5.18
CA ALA A 164 -25.42 -2.33 4.62
C ALA A 164 -26.53 -2.43 5.67
N HIS A 165 -26.30 -3.12 6.79
CA HIS A 165 -27.29 -3.38 7.83
C HIS A 165 -26.89 -2.85 9.21
N TRP A 166 -25.58 -2.73 9.47
CA TRP A 166 -25.05 -2.33 10.77
C TRP A 166 -24.17 -1.08 10.64
N SER A 167 -24.17 -0.29 11.70
CA SER A 167 -23.32 0.93 11.77
C SER A 167 -21.83 0.56 11.76
N PHE A 168 -21.00 1.43 11.20
CA PHE A 168 -19.54 1.34 11.27
C PHE A 168 -19.02 1.21 12.70
N ARG A 169 -19.74 1.77 13.68
CA ARG A 169 -19.43 1.68 15.12
C ARG A 169 -19.48 0.25 15.65
N THR A 170 -20.15 -0.66 14.97
CA THR A 170 -20.18 -2.09 15.28
C THR A 170 -19.18 -2.86 14.38
N VAL A 171 -19.20 -2.59 13.08
CA VAL A 171 -18.44 -3.35 12.08
C VAL A 171 -16.94 -3.14 12.22
N PHE A 172 -16.49 -1.89 12.42
CA PHE A 172 -15.06 -1.60 12.49
C PHE A 172 -14.37 -2.14 13.75
N PRO A 173 -14.98 -2.08 14.95
CA PRO A 173 -14.46 -2.79 16.12
C PRO A 173 -14.39 -4.31 15.95
N ILE A 174 -15.37 -4.94 15.30
CA ILE A 174 -15.31 -6.38 14.98
C ILE A 174 -14.11 -6.67 14.07
N ALA A 175 -13.95 -5.90 13.00
CA ALA A 175 -12.80 -6.02 12.12
C ALA A 175 -11.47 -5.80 12.87
N ALA A 176 -11.40 -4.80 13.77
CA ALA A 176 -10.25 -4.53 14.62
C ALA A 176 -9.93 -5.70 15.56
N GLY A 177 -10.95 -6.35 16.13
CA GLY A 177 -10.80 -7.57 16.93
C GLY A 177 -10.15 -8.70 16.12
N ILE A 178 -10.59 -8.93 14.88
CA ILE A 178 -9.96 -9.88 13.97
C ILE A 178 -8.49 -9.47 13.71
N GLY A 179 -8.24 -8.19 13.50
CA GLY A 179 -6.89 -7.66 13.34
C GLY A 179 -6.00 -7.88 14.56
N LEU A 180 -6.51 -7.75 15.78
CA LEU A 180 -5.79 -8.06 17.02
C LEU A 180 -5.47 -9.55 17.13
N LEU A 181 -6.41 -10.44 16.77
CA LEU A 181 -6.16 -11.88 16.67
C LEU A 181 -5.07 -12.20 15.65
N ALA A 182 -5.02 -11.47 14.52
CA ALA A 182 -3.92 -11.58 13.56
C ALA A 182 -2.56 -11.22 14.18
N THR A 183 -2.52 -10.19 15.03
CA THR A 183 -1.28 -9.80 15.72
C THR A 183 -0.86 -10.85 16.75
N ILE A 184 -1.81 -11.43 17.48
CA ILE A 184 -1.55 -12.54 18.42
C ILE A 184 -1.03 -13.77 17.66
N ALA A 185 -1.59 -14.09 16.48
CA ALA A 185 -1.05 -15.16 15.65
C ALA A 185 0.39 -14.86 15.20
N PHE A 186 0.66 -13.62 14.75
CA PHE A 186 2.01 -13.22 14.35
C PHE A 186 3.03 -13.27 15.49
N SER A 187 2.65 -12.98 16.72
CA SER A 187 3.53 -13.09 17.88
C SER A 187 4.08 -14.49 18.11
N ARG A 188 3.42 -15.52 17.55
CA ARG A 188 3.82 -16.94 17.66
C ARG A 188 4.74 -17.42 16.54
N VAL A 189 5.14 -16.54 15.62
CA VAL A 189 6.02 -16.88 14.48
C VAL A 189 7.35 -17.45 14.94
N GLY A 190 7.86 -17.02 16.11
CA GLY A 190 9.05 -17.59 16.73
C GLY A 190 10.30 -17.37 15.87
N VAL A 191 10.98 -16.24 16.06
CA VAL A 191 12.22 -15.90 15.33
C VAL A 191 13.38 -16.00 16.29
N GLN A 192 14.43 -16.71 15.91
CA GLN A 192 15.71 -16.61 16.60
C GLN A 192 16.29 -15.23 16.30
N ALA A 193 16.61 -14.47 17.34
CA ALA A 193 17.26 -13.19 17.17
C ALA A 193 18.62 -13.40 16.50
N VAL A 194 18.71 -13.07 15.23
CA VAL A 194 20.00 -12.99 14.53
C VAL A 194 20.53 -11.58 14.76
N PRO A 195 21.71 -11.42 15.37
CA PRO A 195 22.33 -10.11 15.49
C PRO A 195 22.52 -9.49 14.12
N ASP A 196 22.21 -8.22 13.96
CA ASP A 196 22.53 -7.48 12.73
C ASP A 196 24.05 -7.46 12.58
N ASP A 197 24.53 -7.63 11.34
CA ASP A 197 25.96 -7.60 11.02
C ASP A 197 26.55 -6.24 11.40
N PRO A 198 27.51 -6.17 12.35
CA PRO A 198 28.13 -4.92 12.78
C PRO A 198 28.87 -4.21 11.64
N SER A 199 29.25 -4.96 10.59
CA SER A 199 30.01 -4.46 9.44
C SER A 199 29.10 -3.80 8.39
N ALA A 200 27.78 -3.91 8.49
CA ALA A 200 26.85 -3.20 7.61
C ALA A 200 26.97 -1.70 7.87
N THR A 201 27.85 -1.06 7.10
CA THR A 201 28.12 0.38 7.18
C THR A 201 26.85 1.13 6.78
N GLU A 202 26.17 1.72 7.75
CA GLU A 202 25.06 2.62 7.46
C GLU A 202 25.60 3.88 6.80
N ARG A 203 25.39 3.97 5.50
CA ARG A 203 25.56 5.25 4.82
C ARG A 203 24.50 6.22 5.36
N SER A 204 24.91 7.42 5.72
CA SER A 204 23.96 8.45 6.11
C SER A 204 22.97 8.70 4.96
N LEU A 205 21.78 9.24 5.27
CA LEU A 205 20.80 9.61 4.22
C LEU A 205 21.44 10.55 3.18
N TRP A 206 22.37 11.39 3.61
CA TRP A 206 23.09 12.30 2.74
C TRP A 206 24.11 11.59 1.84
N GLU A 207 24.83 10.63 2.34
CA GLU A 207 25.76 9.78 1.56
C GLU A 207 24.99 8.92 0.56
N SER A 208 23.85 8.34 1.00
CA SER A 208 22.94 7.61 0.12
C SER A 208 22.39 8.49 -1.00
N TYR A 209 21.97 9.72 -0.69
CA TYR A 209 21.53 10.70 -1.68
C TYR A 209 22.64 11.04 -2.66
N ARG A 210 23.85 11.30 -2.17
CA ARG A 210 25.02 11.67 -3.00
C ARG A 210 25.41 10.53 -3.94
N SER A 211 25.38 9.27 -3.48
CA SER A 211 25.71 8.09 -4.30
C SER A 211 24.65 7.82 -5.39
N VAL A 212 23.38 8.06 -5.07
CA VAL A 212 22.24 7.77 -5.96
C VAL A 212 21.98 8.93 -6.96
N ARG A 213 22.32 10.18 -6.59
CA ARG A 213 22.13 11.37 -7.44
C ARG A 213 22.90 11.30 -8.76
N ALA A 214 24.04 10.63 -8.77
CA ALA A 214 24.85 10.47 -9.97
C ALA A 214 24.25 9.48 -10.99
N ASP A 215 23.35 8.58 -10.54
CA ASP A 215 22.70 7.61 -11.42
C ASP A 215 21.54 8.25 -12.19
N ARG A 216 21.82 8.59 -13.44
CA ARG A 216 20.87 9.24 -14.35
C ARG A 216 19.64 8.35 -14.64
N ALA A 217 19.82 7.04 -14.75
CA ALA A 217 18.74 6.11 -15.05
C ALA A 217 17.79 5.96 -13.86
N PHE A 218 18.34 5.81 -12.66
CA PHE A 218 17.56 5.79 -11.43
C PHE A 218 16.83 7.11 -11.18
N GLY A 219 17.51 8.25 -11.39
CA GLY A 219 16.90 9.57 -11.27
C GLY A 219 15.72 9.76 -12.22
N LEU A 220 15.86 9.32 -13.49
CA LEU A 220 14.78 9.34 -14.46
C LEU A 220 13.61 8.45 -14.03
N TYR A 221 13.89 7.20 -13.66
CA TYR A 221 12.86 6.26 -13.21
C TYR A 221 12.09 6.79 -12.01
N THR A 222 12.82 7.30 -10.99
CA THR A 222 12.24 7.86 -9.77
C THR A 222 11.37 9.08 -10.07
N THR A 223 11.81 9.98 -10.96
CA THR A 223 11.03 11.15 -11.39
C THR A 223 9.72 10.73 -12.04
N CYS A 224 9.77 9.76 -12.96
CA CYS A 224 8.57 9.27 -13.63
C CYS A 224 7.60 8.58 -12.66
N PHE A 225 8.15 7.76 -11.75
CA PHE A 225 7.36 7.10 -10.71
C PHE A 225 6.75 8.11 -9.72
N TYR A 226 7.48 9.20 -9.43
CA TYR A 226 6.98 10.31 -8.61
C TYR A 226 5.79 11.00 -9.27
N LEU A 227 5.92 11.39 -10.54
CA LEU A 227 4.86 12.07 -11.31
C LEU A 227 3.58 11.21 -11.41
N TYR A 228 3.72 9.96 -11.86
CA TYR A 228 2.64 9.00 -11.92
C TYR A 228 1.94 8.84 -10.57
N GLY A 229 2.71 8.59 -9.54
CA GLY A 229 2.13 8.36 -8.22
C GLY A 229 1.59 9.62 -7.57
N PHE A 230 2.07 10.81 -7.91
CA PHE A 230 1.49 12.07 -7.46
C PHE A 230 0.08 12.27 -8.02
N GLY A 231 -0.12 11.96 -9.32
CA GLY A 231 -1.45 11.93 -9.92
C GLY A 231 -2.41 10.98 -9.19
N ASN A 232 -1.96 9.78 -8.78
CA ASN A 232 -2.75 8.86 -7.98
C ASN A 232 -3.12 9.43 -6.60
N LEU A 233 -2.19 10.10 -5.93
CA LEU A 233 -2.40 10.63 -4.58
C LEU A 233 -3.39 11.79 -4.56
N ILE A 234 -3.41 12.61 -5.62
CA ILE A 234 -4.42 13.66 -5.80
C ILE A 234 -5.83 13.05 -5.83
N LEU A 235 -6.01 11.88 -6.40
CA LEU A 235 -7.30 11.19 -6.48
C LEU A 235 -7.75 10.58 -5.14
N GLY A 236 -6.85 10.40 -4.17
CA GLY A 236 -7.16 9.76 -2.90
C GLY A 236 -8.42 10.29 -2.19
N PRO A 237 -8.53 11.58 -1.89
CA PRO A 237 -9.74 12.15 -1.29
C PRO A 237 -10.90 12.32 -2.30
N VAL A 238 -10.60 12.43 -3.60
CA VAL A 238 -11.60 12.73 -4.64
C VAL A 238 -12.44 11.50 -4.97
N ILE A 239 -11.84 10.31 -4.94
CA ILE A 239 -12.55 9.05 -5.21
C ILE A 239 -13.74 8.85 -4.24
N PRO A 240 -13.58 8.85 -2.91
CA PRO A 240 -14.71 8.67 -2.02
C PRO A 240 -15.73 9.82 -2.12
N LEU A 241 -15.30 11.08 -2.37
CA LEU A 241 -16.21 12.18 -2.64
C LEU A 241 -17.06 11.90 -3.87
N PHE A 242 -16.46 11.51 -4.99
CA PHE A 242 -17.18 11.22 -6.22
C PHE A 242 -18.12 10.02 -6.08
N GLN A 243 -17.66 8.97 -5.39
CA GLN A 243 -18.48 7.79 -5.13
C GLN A 243 -19.72 8.10 -4.31
N VAL A 244 -19.60 8.94 -3.29
CA VAL A 244 -20.71 9.30 -2.40
C VAL A 244 -21.57 10.41 -3.00
N ASP A 245 -20.98 11.54 -3.34
CA ASP A 245 -21.72 12.77 -3.69
C ASP A 245 -22.30 12.70 -5.11
N THR A 246 -21.67 11.95 -6.04
CA THR A 246 -22.10 11.88 -7.44
C THR A 246 -22.81 10.57 -7.76
N LEU A 247 -22.30 9.44 -7.28
CA LEU A 247 -22.83 8.11 -7.64
C LEU A 247 -23.66 7.47 -6.55
N HIS A 248 -23.75 8.08 -5.35
CA HIS A 248 -24.50 7.57 -4.20
C HIS A 248 -24.20 6.10 -3.89
N ILE A 249 -22.91 5.76 -3.86
CA ILE A 249 -22.44 4.39 -3.70
C ILE A 249 -22.86 3.78 -2.37
N THR A 250 -23.29 2.54 -2.37
CA THR A 250 -23.57 1.79 -1.14
C THR A 250 -22.32 1.06 -0.65
N PRO A 251 -22.21 0.74 0.67
CA PRO A 251 -21.10 -0.03 1.21
C PRO A 251 -20.90 -1.38 0.52
N LEU A 252 -21.98 -2.04 0.09
CA LEU A 252 -21.90 -3.32 -0.63
C LEU A 252 -21.13 -3.17 -1.96
N TRP A 253 -21.38 -2.09 -2.71
CA TRP A 253 -20.64 -1.81 -3.94
C TRP A 253 -19.17 -1.49 -3.69
N VAL A 254 -18.85 -0.80 -2.58
CA VAL A 254 -17.45 -0.60 -2.16
C VAL A 254 -16.75 -1.94 -1.94
N GLY A 255 -17.45 -2.90 -1.31
CA GLY A 255 -16.95 -4.27 -1.15
C GLY A 255 -16.68 -4.97 -2.48
N TYR A 256 -17.59 -4.86 -3.46
CA TYR A 256 -17.38 -5.41 -4.81
C TYR A 256 -16.20 -4.76 -5.53
N LEU A 257 -16.05 -3.44 -5.47
CA LEU A 257 -14.92 -2.72 -6.08
C LEU A 257 -13.59 -3.16 -5.45
N ALA A 258 -13.52 -3.23 -4.13
CA ALA A 258 -12.33 -3.67 -3.41
C ALA A 258 -11.94 -5.12 -3.76
N THR A 259 -12.92 -6.03 -3.81
CA THR A 259 -12.72 -7.43 -4.18
C THR A 259 -12.25 -7.57 -5.63
N THR A 260 -12.86 -6.82 -6.56
CA THR A 260 -12.45 -6.79 -7.97
C THR A 260 -11.00 -6.30 -8.10
N GLY A 261 -10.66 -5.19 -7.43
CA GLY A 261 -9.29 -4.68 -7.40
C GLY A 261 -8.27 -5.70 -6.87
N ALA A 262 -8.60 -6.39 -5.77
CA ALA A 262 -7.73 -7.42 -5.19
C ALA A 262 -7.56 -8.64 -6.11
N ALA A 263 -8.64 -9.10 -6.77
CA ALA A 263 -8.59 -10.21 -7.72
C ALA A 263 -7.70 -9.87 -8.93
N PHE A 264 -7.94 -8.72 -9.57
CA PHE A 264 -7.12 -8.28 -10.70
C PHE A 264 -5.68 -7.92 -10.28
N GLY A 265 -5.46 -7.44 -9.05
CA GLY A 265 -4.13 -7.26 -8.48
C GLY A 265 -3.36 -8.57 -8.39
N THR A 266 -4.00 -9.65 -7.96
CA THR A 266 -3.38 -10.98 -7.92
C THR A 266 -2.98 -11.45 -9.32
N LEU A 267 -3.84 -11.29 -10.32
CA LEU A 267 -3.53 -11.60 -11.72
C LEU A 267 -2.39 -10.70 -12.23
N GLY A 268 -2.41 -9.43 -11.84
CA GLY A 268 -1.37 -8.45 -12.17
C GLY A 268 0.02 -8.89 -11.71
N TYR A 269 0.19 -9.39 -10.49
CA TYR A 269 1.49 -9.87 -10.01
C TYR A 269 2.06 -11.00 -10.87
N LEU A 270 1.21 -11.92 -11.35
CA LEU A 270 1.64 -13.01 -12.22
C LEU A 270 2.08 -12.51 -13.60
N PHE A 271 1.36 -11.56 -14.15
CA PHE A 271 1.63 -10.99 -15.48
C PHE A 271 2.85 -10.05 -15.47
N TRP A 272 2.87 -9.07 -14.56
CA TRP A 272 3.88 -8.03 -14.54
C TRP A 272 5.27 -8.53 -14.15
N GLY A 273 5.37 -9.61 -13.39
CA GLY A 273 6.65 -10.27 -13.11
C GLY A 273 7.34 -10.68 -14.41
N GLN A 274 6.62 -11.33 -15.33
CA GLN A 274 7.16 -11.73 -16.64
C GLN A 274 7.52 -10.53 -17.52
N VAL A 275 6.70 -9.47 -17.48
CA VAL A 275 6.98 -8.24 -18.23
C VAL A 275 8.25 -7.57 -17.73
N LEU A 276 8.43 -7.48 -16.41
CA LEU A 276 9.62 -6.90 -15.79
C LEU A 276 10.90 -7.65 -16.19
N ASP A 277 10.85 -8.98 -16.16
CA ASP A 277 12.01 -9.83 -16.48
C ASP A 277 12.41 -9.72 -17.97
N ARG A 278 11.40 -9.65 -18.85
CA ARG A 278 11.64 -9.61 -20.31
C ARG A 278 11.93 -8.20 -20.85
N HIS A 279 11.31 -7.19 -20.31
CA HIS A 279 11.29 -5.85 -20.92
C HIS A 279 11.94 -4.76 -20.06
N GLY A 280 12.28 -5.07 -18.82
CA GLY A 280 12.88 -4.13 -17.87
C GLY A 280 11.93 -3.10 -17.26
N PRO A 281 12.42 -2.27 -16.32
CA PRO A 281 11.57 -1.41 -15.48
C PRO A 281 10.92 -0.24 -16.24
N PHE A 282 11.57 0.34 -17.23
CA PHE A 282 11.00 1.48 -17.98
C PHE A 282 9.82 1.07 -18.86
N ARG A 283 9.93 -0.07 -19.56
CA ARG A 283 8.80 -0.59 -20.35
C ARG A 283 7.66 -1.07 -19.46
N LEU A 284 7.99 -1.73 -18.35
CA LEU A 284 7.01 -2.06 -17.31
C LEU A 284 6.23 -0.82 -16.90
N MET A 285 6.93 0.27 -16.56
CA MET A 285 6.30 1.49 -16.09
C MET A 285 5.36 2.11 -17.13
N LEU A 286 5.74 2.15 -18.40
CA LEU A 286 4.87 2.64 -19.47
C LEU A 286 3.58 1.85 -19.56
N MET A 287 3.68 0.51 -19.55
CA MET A 287 2.51 -0.37 -19.61
C MET A 287 1.63 -0.22 -18.36
N VAL A 288 2.23 -0.13 -17.17
CA VAL A 288 1.51 0.11 -15.92
C VAL A 288 0.75 1.42 -15.95
N VAL A 289 1.40 2.52 -16.37
CA VAL A 289 0.74 3.83 -16.46
C VAL A 289 -0.41 3.80 -17.46
N ALA A 290 -0.24 3.13 -18.60
CA ALA A 290 -1.31 2.97 -19.59
C ALA A 290 -2.54 2.25 -19.01
N VAL A 291 -2.32 1.15 -18.28
CA VAL A 291 -3.41 0.39 -17.63
C VAL A 291 -4.06 1.20 -16.51
N VAL A 292 -3.28 1.81 -15.64
CA VAL A 292 -3.83 2.60 -14.51
C VAL A 292 -4.56 3.83 -15.00
N SER A 293 -4.23 4.38 -16.18
CA SER A 293 -4.96 5.50 -16.78
C SER A 293 -6.44 5.19 -17.06
N LEU A 294 -6.80 3.92 -17.21
CA LEU A 294 -8.19 3.52 -17.35
C LEU A 294 -9.03 3.87 -16.11
N MET A 295 -8.42 3.92 -14.93
CA MET A 295 -9.14 4.28 -13.71
C MET A 295 -9.66 5.72 -13.73
N PRO A 296 -8.84 6.77 -13.86
CA PRO A 296 -9.35 8.13 -13.93
C PRO A 296 -10.20 8.40 -15.19
N ILE A 297 -9.93 7.73 -16.32
CA ILE A 297 -10.79 7.80 -17.51
C ILE A 297 -12.19 7.27 -17.18
N THR A 298 -12.26 6.10 -16.57
CA THR A 298 -13.54 5.50 -16.17
C THR A 298 -14.30 6.39 -15.20
N TYR A 299 -13.65 6.94 -14.17
CA TYR A 299 -14.27 7.85 -13.21
C TYR A 299 -14.78 9.14 -13.89
N PHE A 300 -14.02 9.70 -14.82
CA PHE A 300 -14.43 10.91 -15.56
C PHE A 300 -15.74 10.73 -16.30
N PHE A 301 -15.93 9.57 -16.97
CA PHE A 301 -17.14 9.24 -17.74
C PHE A 301 -18.20 8.48 -16.94
N ALA A 302 -17.94 8.11 -15.69
CA ALA A 302 -18.87 7.32 -14.90
C ALA A 302 -20.18 8.08 -14.60
N HIS A 303 -21.30 7.43 -14.91
CA HIS A 303 -22.65 7.84 -14.55
C HIS A 303 -23.39 6.78 -13.70
N SER A 304 -22.77 5.63 -13.47
CA SER A 304 -23.32 4.55 -12.69
C SER A 304 -22.22 3.78 -11.94
N VAL A 305 -22.57 3.19 -10.81
CA VAL A 305 -21.60 2.47 -9.93
C VAL A 305 -21.00 1.24 -10.63
N PRO A 306 -21.75 0.38 -11.37
CA PRO A 306 -21.19 -0.82 -11.99
C PRO A 306 -20.01 -0.55 -12.94
N VAL A 307 -19.98 0.61 -13.61
CA VAL A 307 -18.88 1.00 -14.49
C VAL A 307 -17.55 1.11 -13.73
N LEU A 308 -17.59 1.44 -12.45
CA LEU A 308 -16.40 1.53 -11.60
C LEU A 308 -15.68 0.18 -11.39
N LEU A 309 -16.32 -0.96 -11.72
CA LEU A 309 -15.63 -2.26 -11.73
C LEU A 309 -14.48 -2.28 -12.73
N ILE A 310 -14.59 -1.57 -13.87
CA ILE A 310 -13.50 -1.40 -14.83
C ILE A 310 -12.35 -0.63 -14.18
N ALA A 311 -12.66 0.47 -13.48
CA ALA A 311 -11.66 1.25 -12.76
C ALA A 311 -10.98 0.43 -11.66
N ALA A 312 -11.74 -0.36 -10.91
CA ALA A 312 -11.22 -1.24 -9.85
C ALA A 312 -10.30 -2.33 -10.43
N ALA A 313 -10.71 -2.97 -11.53
CA ALA A 313 -9.90 -3.98 -12.21
C ALA A 313 -8.60 -3.38 -12.75
N ALA A 314 -8.68 -2.25 -13.46
CA ALA A 314 -7.52 -1.57 -14.03
C ALA A 314 -6.55 -1.08 -12.94
N SER A 315 -7.05 -0.48 -11.85
CA SER A 315 -6.22 -0.02 -10.75
C SER A 315 -5.56 -1.20 -10.02
N GLY A 316 -6.32 -2.25 -9.68
CA GLY A 316 -5.76 -3.43 -9.03
C GLY A 316 -4.67 -4.10 -9.86
N PHE A 317 -4.94 -4.35 -11.15
CA PHE A 317 -3.98 -4.95 -12.07
C PHE A 317 -2.74 -4.06 -12.23
N GLY A 318 -2.92 -2.77 -12.46
CA GLY A 318 -1.82 -1.84 -12.67
C GLY A 318 -0.99 -1.56 -11.42
N TYR A 319 -1.60 -1.46 -10.24
CA TYR A 319 -0.87 -1.25 -8.98
C TYR A 319 0.05 -2.43 -8.63
N ALA A 320 -0.32 -3.66 -8.97
CA ALA A 320 0.57 -4.81 -8.83
C ALA A 320 1.86 -4.64 -9.65
N GLY A 321 1.77 -4.10 -10.86
CA GLY A 321 2.94 -3.78 -11.68
C GLY A 321 3.78 -2.64 -11.09
N GLY A 322 3.13 -1.60 -10.56
CA GLY A 322 3.79 -0.50 -9.86
C GLY A 322 4.56 -0.97 -8.62
N ASP A 323 3.97 -1.84 -7.82
CA ASP A 323 4.59 -2.43 -6.63
C ASP A 323 5.83 -3.28 -6.99
N LEU A 324 5.71 -4.13 -8.02
CA LEU A 324 6.86 -4.89 -8.54
C LEU A 324 7.95 -3.95 -9.08
N GLY A 325 7.58 -2.92 -9.80
CA GLY A 325 8.51 -1.91 -10.31
C GLY A 325 9.24 -1.19 -9.17
N TYR A 326 8.52 -0.85 -8.09
CA TYR A 326 9.08 -0.25 -6.89
C TYR A 326 10.15 -1.13 -6.24
N VAL A 327 9.80 -2.37 -5.92
CA VAL A 327 10.70 -3.30 -5.22
C VAL A 327 11.94 -3.62 -6.07
N ASN A 328 11.75 -3.85 -7.36
CA ASN A 328 12.84 -4.28 -8.26
C ASN A 328 13.70 -3.12 -8.78
N ALA A 329 13.22 -1.87 -8.76
CA ALA A 329 14.02 -0.72 -9.16
C ALA A 329 15.29 -0.62 -8.29
N ALA A 330 15.16 -0.74 -6.96
CA ALA A 330 16.30 -0.69 -6.06
C ALA A 330 17.32 -1.80 -6.32
N LEU A 331 16.86 -2.99 -6.72
CA LEU A 331 17.71 -4.15 -6.99
C LEU A 331 18.38 -4.07 -8.36
N LYS A 332 17.76 -3.41 -9.33
CA LYS A 332 18.29 -3.34 -10.72
C LYS A 332 19.18 -2.12 -10.96
N PHE A 333 18.96 -1.02 -10.24
CA PHE A 333 19.80 0.17 -10.36
C PHE A 333 20.98 0.17 -9.38
N GLY A 334 20.86 -0.49 -8.23
CA GLY A 334 21.92 -0.59 -7.23
C GLY A 334 22.77 -1.85 -7.38
N SER A 335 24.09 -1.70 -7.11
CA SER A 335 24.94 -2.87 -6.80
C SER A 335 24.47 -3.52 -5.48
N ARG A 336 24.94 -4.74 -5.18
CA ARG A 336 24.62 -5.44 -3.91
C ARG A 336 24.84 -4.54 -2.68
N ASP A 337 25.91 -3.73 -2.69
CA ASP A 337 26.31 -2.89 -1.56
C ASP A 337 25.51 -1.58 -1.48
N SER A 338 24.91 -1.14 -2.58
CA SER A 338 24.15 0.12 -2.66
C SER A 338 22.63 -0.06 -2.71
N ALA A 339 22.13 -1.28 -2.92
CA ALA A 339 20.69 -1.55 -3.08
C ALA A 339 19.83 -0.99 -1.91
N ALA A 340 20.34 -1.04 -0.68
CA ALA A 340 19.67 -0.47 0.49
C ALA A 340 19.54 1.06 0.41
N SER A 341 20.57 1.75 -0.12
CA SER A 341 20.54 3.21 -0.34
C SER A 341 19.52 3.59 -1.40
N TYR A 342 19.46 2.84 -2.51
CA TYR A 342 18.46 3.06 -3.57
C TYR A 342 17.03 2.84 -3.06
N ALA A 343 16.79 1.75 -2.31
CA ALA A 343 15.49 1.47 -1.71
C ALA A 343 15.08 2.57 -0.71
N GLY A 344 16.00 2.99 0.15
CA GLY A 344 15.75 4.04 1.14
C GLY A 344 15.42 5.38 0.51
N MET A 345 16.17 5.80 -0.52
CA MET A 345 15.90 7.04 -1.26
C MET A 345 14.57 6.99 -2.00
N PHE A 346 14.25 5.86 -2.62
CA PHE A 346 12.97 5.69 -3.29
C PHE A 346 11.80 5.77 -2.32
N ALA A 347 11.90 5.11 -1.15
CA ALA A 347 10.92 5.17 -0.08
C ALA A 347 10.74 6.60 0.48
N PHE A 348 11.84 7.33 0.64
CA PHE A 348 11.81 8.73 1.06
C PHE A 348 11.03 9.62 0.08
N PHE A 349 11.32 9.52 -1.22
CA PHE A 349 10.56 10.27 -2.23
C PHE A 349 9.08 9.88 -2.28
N GLN A 350 8.77 8.60 -2.05
CA GLN A 350 7.39 8.14 -1.92
C GLN A 350 6.65 8.81 -0.75
N ALA A 351 7.27 8.88 0.42
CA ALA A 351 6.70 9.50 1.59
C ALA A 351 6.51 11.02 1.40
N CYS A 352 7.50 11.70 0.81
CA CYS A 352 7.43 13.14 0.54
C CYS A 352 6.23 13.54 -0.33
N ARG A 353 5.84 12.74 -1.33
CA ARG A 353 4.68 13.04 -2.17
C ARG A 353 3.35 12.65 -1.51
N GLY A 354 3.39 11.70 -0.58
CA GLY A 354 2.20 11.11 0.02
C GLY A 354 1.47 12.04 0.97
N ILE A 355 2.10 13.14 1.39
CA ILE A 355 1.45 14.16 2.22
C ILE A 355 0.81 15.23 1.33
N PRO A 356 1.52 15.97 0.46
CA PRO A 356 0.92 17.06 -0.29
C PRO A 356 -0.10 16.61 -1.34
N GLY A 357 0.07 15.42 -1.93
CA GLY A 357 -0.82 14.94 -3.00
C GLY A 357 -2.30 14.95 -2.62
N PRO A 358 -2.72 14.29 -1.54
CA PRO A 358 -4.11 14.31 -1.10
C PRO A 358 -4.64 15.70 -0.79
N PHE A 359 -3.85 16.57 -0.13
CA PHE A 359 -4.28 17.93 0.20
C PHE A 359 -4.47 18.80 -1.04
N ILE A 360 -3.60 18.66 -2.05
CA ILE A 360 -3.77 19.34 -3.34
C ILE A 360 -5.03 18.84 -4.05
N GLY A 361 -5.29 17.53 -4.04
CA GLY A 361 -6.52 16.96 -4.60
C GLY A 361 -7.78 17.51 -3.93
N ALA A 362 -7.77 17.58 -2.61
CA ALA A 362 -8.87 18.16 -1.83
C ALA A 362 -9.09 19.65 -2.14
N ALA A 363 -8.02 20.45 -2.18
CA ALA A 363 -8.10 21.87 -2.48
C ALA A 363 -8.63 22.11 -3.91
N LEU A 364 -8.08 21.42 -4.89
CA LEU A 364 -8.50 21.55 -6.30
C LEU A 364 -9.95 21.10 -6.50
N SER A 365 -10.41 20.06 -5.80
CA SER A 365 -11.80 19.60 -5.90
C SER A 365 -12.82 20.63 -5.41
N GLY A 366 -12.45 21.47 -4.45
CA GLY A 366 -13.28 22.58 -3.97
C GLY A 366 -13.41 23.73 -4.97
N VAL A 367 -12.44 23.92 -5.87
CA VAL A 367 -12.41 25.02 -6.85
C VAL A 367 -12.94 24.56 -8.22
N LEU A 368 -12.50 23.39 -8.68
CA LEU A 368 -12.74 22.90 -10.05
C LEU A 368 -13.90 21.90 -10.13
N GLY A 369 -14.39 21.41 -8.97
CA GLY A 369 -15.29 20.27 -8.90
C GLY A 369 -14.55 18.93 -9.03
N LEU A 370 -15.28 17.81 -8.91
CA LEU A 370 -14.68 16.48 -8.79
C LEU A 370 -14.16 15.92 -10.11
N ARG A 371 -14.92 16.05 -11.20
CA ARG A 371 -14.58 15.44 -12.52
C ARG A 371 -13.28 15.95 -13.12
N PRO A 372 -12.98 17.26 -13.13
CA PRO A 372 -11.72 17.76 -13.71
C PRO A 372 -10.47 17.21 -13.02
N ILE A 373 -10.55 16.78 -11.75
CA ILE A 373 -9.41 16.25 -11.03
C ILE A 373 -8.92 14.92 -11.63
N PHE A 374 -9.83 14.12 -12.18
CA PHE A 374 -9.44 12.91 -12.92
C PHE A 374 -8.62 13.23 -14.17
N LEU A 375 -8.93 14.33 -14.88
CA LEU A 375 -8.14 14.81 -16.02
C LEU A 375 -6.75 15.30 -15.56
N ILE A 376 -6.69 16.01 -14.43
CA ILE A 376 -5.40 16.46 -13.86
C ILE A 376 -4.50 15.25 -13.57
N ALA A 377 -5.04 14.19 -13.00
CA ALA A 377 -4.27 12.95 -12.78
C ALA A 377 -3.75 12.35 -14.10
N LEU A 378 -4.57 12.35 -15.17
CA LEU A 378 -4.15 11.91 -16.50
C LEU A 378 -3.04 12.78 -17.08
N VAL A 379 -3.04 14.09 -16.84
CA VAL A 379 -1.95 14.98 -17.24
C VAL A 379 -0.65 14.57 -16.56
N PHE A 380 -0.65 14.29 -15.26
CA PHE A 380 0.55 13.79 -14.56
C PHE A 380 1.04 12.45 -15.13
N TYR A 381 0.12 11.55 -15.51
CA TYR A 381 0.46 10.28 -16.15
C TYR A 381 1.07 10.51 -17.54
N ALA A 382 0.48 11.39 -18.34
CA ALA A 382 1.00 11.76 -19.66
C ALA A 382 2.40 12.39 -19.56
N ILE A 383 2.63 13.30 -18.61
CA ILE A 383 3.94 13.89 -18.36
C ILE A 383 4.95 12.80 -17.95
N SER A 384 4.57 11.86 -17.09
CA SER A 384 5.44 10.73 -16.72
C SER A 384 5.88 9.92 -17.95
N VAL A 385 4.94 9.59 -18.83
CA VAL A 385 5.21 8.87 -20.09
C VAL A 385 6.09 9.70 -21.02
N ALA A 386 5.77 10.98 -21.22
CA ALA A 386 6.53 11.89 -22.08
C ALA A 386 8.00 12.04 -21.62
N VAL A 387 8.23 12.09 -20.30
CA VAL A 387 9.58 12.17 -19.70
C VAL A 387 10.37 10.88 -19.98
N ILE A 388 9.74 9.69 -19.88
CA ILE A 388 10.41 8.42 -20.19
C ILE A 388 10.83 8.40 -21.68
N ILE A 389 9.92 8.76 -22.58
CA ILE A 389 10.16 8.71 -24.03
C ILE A 389 11.17 9.78 -24.44
N GLY A 390 10.97 11.03 -24.01
CA GLY A 390 11.78 12.18 -24.42
C GLY A 390 13.24 12.12 -23.91
N LYS A 391 13.48 11.55 -22.73
CA LYS A 391 14.85 11.37 -22.18
C LYS A 391 15.51 10.05 -22.58
N GLY A 392 14.92 9.31 -23.49
CA GLY A 392 15.50 8.06 -24.01
C GLY A 392 15.52 6.90 -23.01
N GLY A 393 14.63 6.90 -22.02
CA GLY A 393 14.55 5.85 -21.00
C GLY A 393 14.43 4.44 -21.58
N LEU A 394 13.83 4.30 -22.76
CA LEU A 394 13.72 3.01 -23.47
C LEU A 394 15.04 2.53 -24.10
N ARG A 395 16.01 3.42 -24.27
CA ARG A 395 17.34 3.14 -24.86
C ARG A 395 18.41 3.01 -23.79
N MET A 396 18.12 3.37 -22.54
CA MET A 396 19.09 3.21 -21.46
C MET A 396 19.32 1.71 -21.20
N LYS A 397 20.52 1.23 -21.61
CA LYS A 397 21.03 -0.06 -21.15
C LYS A 397 21.28 0.07 -19.65
N MET A 398 20.65 -0.80 -18.89
CA MET A 398 21.01 -0.98 -17.49
C MET A 398 22.34 -1.73 -17.47
N SER A 399 23.28 -1.32 -16.62
CA SER A 399 24.51 -2.06 -16.37
C SER A 399 24.13 -3.47 -15.91
N GLU A 400 24.59 -4.47 -16.66
CA GLU A 400 24.49 -5.89 -16.31
C GLU A 400 25.21 -6.18 -15.00
#